data_45eac2d12a09001d606d5c04555cd9a3
#
_entry.id   45eac2d12a09001d606d5c04555cd9a3
#
_cell.length_a   1.000
_cell.length_b   1.000
_cell.length_c   1.000
_cell.angle_alpha   90.00
_cell.angle_beta   90.00
_cell.angle_gamma   90.00
#
_symmetry.space_group_name_H-M   'P 1'
#
loop_
_entity.id
_entity.type
_entity.pdbx_description
1 polymer ?
#
loop_
_entity_poly.entity_id
_entity_poly.type
_entity_poly.pdbx_seq_one_letter_code
_entity_poly.pdbx_strand_id
1 'polypeptide(L)'
;MRRTLSAALVVAIPMLGTAGAATLIERLVVFGDSLSDVGNVEVLSAGLLPPDPYFDGRYSNGPLWIDGLAEGLGLASARVPVLEGGTNFAFAGATVVPGGADTPPVPTLQAQAEAYRLSRLFTGIDPNTLIAVWGGANDVRSALATHRTDPAAAEARVRAAADGVGGIVRDLIDAGGDRFLLVNQPDIGALPAVRAQGEQAVEEARSLTGLFNEAFAQQLATLDEDTAAELITLDAFELFEQLSDPGTVPSFDNTTDPCVAGSTMCADPDEHLFWDEAHPTARAHAVGAEEALDALRSANPHPVALASPAGAVPSAVTSAVAEPA
;
A
#
# COMPACT_ATOMS: atom_id res chain seq x y z
N MET A 1 30.34 -58.17 50.00
CA MET A 1 29.43 -57.72 48.93
C MET A 1 29.55 -56.18 48.80
N ARG A 2 30.34 -55.72 47.85
CA ARG A 2 30.51 -54.31 47.57
C ARG A 2 29.62 -53.97 46.35
N ARG A 3 28.62 -53.13 46.53
CA ARG A 3 27.78 -52.61 45.42
C ARG A 3 28.45 -51.38 44.84
N THR A 4 28.83 -51.46 43.58
CA THR A 4 29.30 -50.34 42.79
C THR A 4 28.08 -49.59 42.21
N LEU A 5 27.91 -48.30 42.56
CA LEU A 5 26.97 -47.41 41.91
C LEU A 5 27.63 -46.85 40.63
N SER A 6 27.02 -47.18 39.49
CA SER A 6 27.38 -46.51 38.23
C SER A 6 26.60 -45.20 38.15
N ALA A 7 27.27 -44.06 38.09
CA ALA A 7 26.69 -42.76 37.82
C ALA A 7 26.57 -42.60 36.29
N ALA A 8 25.33 -42.46 35.80
CA ALA A 8 25.07 -42.10 34.40
C ALA A 8 25.27 -40.60 34.23
N LEU A 9 26.24 -40.24 33.39
CA LEU A 9 26.48 -38.85 32.97
C LEU A 9 25.45 -38.45 31.92
N VAL A 10 24.46 -37.61 32.30
CA VAL A 10 23.53 -37.01 31.35
C VAL A 10 24.20 -35.79 30.73
N VAL A 11 24.66 -35.93 29.48
CA VAL A 11 25.14 -34.80 28.69
C VAL A 11 23.92 -34.04 28.16
N ALA A 12 23.63 -32.87 28.72
CA ALA A 12 22.66 -31.94 28.19
C ALA A 12 23.27 -31.30 26.92
N ILE A 13 22.76 -31.67 25.76
CA ILE A 13 23.05 -30.97 24.50
C ILE A 13 22.22 -29.69 24.49
N PRO A 14 22.83 -28.49 24.47
CA PRO A 14 22.07 -27.26 24.28
C PRO A 14 21.44 -27.33 22.89
N MET A 15 20.10 -27.32 22.80
CA MET A 15 19.41 -27.02 21.57
C MET A 15 19.75 -25.55 21.24
N LEU A 16 20.69 -25.36 20.31
CA LEU A 16 20.77 -24.07 19.61
C LEU A 16 19.44 -23.90 18.89
N GLY A 17 18.60 -23.03 19.42
CA GLY A 17 17.46 -22.51 18.68
C GLY A 17 18.01 -21.94 17.37
N THR A 18 17.55 -22.47 16.25
CA THR A 18 17.78 -21.85 14.94
C THR A 18 17.21 -20.45 15.02
N ALA A 19 18.07 -19.42 15.16
CA ALA A 19 17.66 -18.07 14.87
C ALA A 19 17.13 -18.12 13.45
N GLY A 20 15.82 -17.85 13.28
CA GLY A 20 15.19 -17.78 11.97
C GLY A 20 16.02 -16.81 11.12
N ALA A 21 16.49 -17.26 9.97
CA ALA A 21 17.17 -16.38 9.04
C ALA A 21 16.21 -15.21 8.72
N ALA A 22 16.69 -13.98 8.87
CA ALA A 22 15.95 -12.81 8.46
C ALA A 22 15.55 -13.02 6.99
N THR A 23 14.24 -13.05 6.72
CA THR A 23 13.76 -13.27 5.36
C THR A 23 13.96 -11.97 4.58
N LEU A 24 14.89 -12.01 3.64
CA LEU A 24 15.26 -10.86 2.83
C LEU A 24 14.14 -10.57 1.82
N ILE A 25 13.71 -9.31 1.73
CA ILE A 25 12.82 -8.87 0.65
C ILE A 25 13.69 -8.38 -0.50
N GLU A 26 13.66 -9.08 -1.64
CA GLU A 26 14.47 -8.77 -2.82
C GLU A 26 13.65 -8.21 -3.98
N ARG A 27 12.32 -8.31 -3.87
CA ARG A 27 11.38 -7.83 -4.87
C ARG A 27 10.13 -7.28 -4.21
N LEU A 28 9.64 -6.16 -4.72
CA LEU A 28 8.32 -5.62 -4.38
C LEU A 28 7.47 -5.61 -5.64
N VAL A 29 6.30 -6.24 -5.58
CA VAL A 29 5.28 -6.24 -6.64
C VAL A 29 4.04 -5.55 -6.12
N VAL A 30 3.44 -4.67 -6.92
CA VAL A 30 2.39 -3.77 -6.48
C VAL A 30 1.15 -3.93 -7.35
N PHE A 31 -0.01 -4.11 -6.70
CA PHE A 31 -1.33 -4.08 -7.33
C PHE A 31 -2.18 -3.02 -6.67
N GLY A 32 -2.92 -2.24 -7.47
CA GLY A 32 -3.73 -1.17 -6.91
C GLY A 32 -4.36 -0.26 -7.94
N ASP A 33 -4.71 0.92 -7.45
CA ASP A 33 -5.33 1.99 -8.21
C ASP A 33 -4.45 3.26 -8.23
N SER A 34 -5.08 4.46 -8.31
CA SER A 34 -4.37 5.74 -8.37
C SER A 34 -3.49 6.03 -7.16
N LEU A 35 -3.77 5.41 -6.00
CA LEU A 35 -2.95 5.58 -4.79
C LEU A 35 -1.58 4.90 -4.93
N SER A 36 -1.42 4.00 -5.89
CA SER A 36 -0.20 3.20 -6.09
C SER A 36 0.34 3.25 -7.53
N ASP A 37 -0.36 3.90 -8.48
CA ASP A 37 0.05 4.00 -9.89
C ASP A 37 1.23 4.97 -10.05
N VAL A 38 2.38 4.45 -10.42
CA VAL A 38 3.63 5.22 -10.61
C VAL A 38 3.85 5.65 -12.06
N GLY A 39 2.78 5.69 -12.88
CA GLY A 39 2.80 6.17 -14.25
C GLY A 39 2.29 5.16 -15.29
N ASN A 40 1.63 4.06 -14.92
CA ASN A 40 1.04 3.16 -15.91
C ASN A 40 -0.05 3.85 -16.74
N VAL A 41 -0.91 4.66 -16.11
CA VAL A 41 -1.94 5.44 -16.83
C VAL A 41 -1.30 6.55 -17.66
N GLU A 42 -0.21 7.16 -17.22
CA GLU A 42 0.55 8.11 -18.03
C GLU A 42 1.06 7.45 -19.33
N VAL A 43 1.71 6.30 -19.23
CA VAL A 43 2.16 5.52 -20.40
C VAL A 43 0.97 5.12 -21.28
N LEU A 44 -0.11 4.61 -20.70
CA LEU A 44 -1.30 4.17 -21.43
C LEU A 44 -1.98 5.32 -22.18
N SER A 45 -1.98 6.52 -21.59
CA SER A 45 -2.56 7.74 -22.16
C SER A 45 -1.62 8.53 -23.05
N ALA A 46 -0.40 8.04 -23.29
CA ALA A 46 0.66 8.73 -24.02
C ALA A 46 0.99 10.14 -23.42
N GLY A 47 1.06 10.22 -22.09
CA GLY A 47 1.40 11.43 -21.36
C GLY A 47 0.23 12.42 -21.17
N LEU A 48 -1.02 12.00 -21.43
CA LEU A 48 -2.18 12.88 -21.28
C LEU A 48 -2.78 12.86 -19.86
N LEU A 49 -2.52 11.80 -19.08
CA LEU A 49 -3.07 11.62 -17.73
C LEU A 49 -2.00 11.08 -16.76
N PRO A 50 -1.98 11.61 -15.54
CA PRO A 50 -2.66 12.84 -15.11
C PRO A 50 -2.05 14.08 -15.76
N PRO A 51 -2.81 15.17 -15.97
CA PRO A 51 -2.29 16.41 -16.52
C PRO A 51 -1.47 17.20 -15.47
N ASP A 52 -0.76 18.27 -15.89
CA ASP A 52 -0.24 19.23 -14.91
C ASP A 52 -1.37 19.72 -13.98
N PRO A 53 -1.12 19.91 -12.67
CA PRO A 53 0.15 19.94 -11.96
C PRO A 53 0.47 18.65 -11.17
N TYR A 54 0.11 17.49 -11.69
CA TYR A 54 0.45 16.21 -11.05
C TYR A 54 1.92 15.84 -11.28
N PHE A 55 2.48 15.08 -10.33
CA PHE A 55 3.90 14.75 -10.33
C PHE A 55 4.17 13.46 -11.12
N ASP A 56 4.87 13.55 -12.23
CA ASP A 56 5.54 12.43 -12.93
C ASP A 56 4.65 11.16 -13.04
N GLY A 57 3.44 11.34 -13.59
CA GLY A 57 2.46 10.26 -13.77
C GLY A 57 1.73 9.78 -12.51
N ARG A 58 2.01 10.34 -11.33
CA ARG A 58 1.35 10.03 -10.06
C ARG A 58 0.15 10.92 -9.85
N TYR A 59 -0.91 10.37 -9.24
CA TYR A 59 -2.10 11.16 -8.84
C TYR A 59 -1.87 11.87 -7.50
N SER A 60 -0.79 12.64 -7.41
CA SER A 60 -0.39 13.45 -6.26
C SER A 60 0.57 14.56 -6.71
N ASN A 61 1.00 15.43 -5.78
CA ASN A 61 2.02 16.47 -6.03
C ASN A 61 3.47 15.98 -5.83
N GLY A 62 3.69 14.69 -5.65
CA GLY A 62 5.02 14.11 -5.44
C GLY A 62 4.97 12.59 -5.34
N PRO A 63 6.01 11.97 -4.76
CA PRO A 63 6.09 10.53 -4.57
C PRO A 63 4.90 9.96 -3.79
N LEU A 64 4.45 8.76 -4.18
CA LEU A 64 3.41 8.03 -3.48
C LEU A 64 3.99 7.21 -2.30
N TRP A 65 3.12 6.67 -1.45
CA TRP A 65 3.51 5.77 -0.35
C TRP A 65 4.37 4.60 -0.83
N ILE A 66 4.04 4.06 -2.00
CA ILE A 66 4.77 2.94 -2.61
C ILE A 66 6.16 3.32 -3.11
N ASP A 67 6.35 4.58 -3.57
CA ASP A 67 7.67 5.11 -3.90
C ASP A 67 8.57 5.16 -2.66
N GLY A 68 8.03 5.66 -1.53
CA GLY A 68 8.75 5.73 -0.25
C GLY A 68 9.03 4.34 0.33
N LEU A 69 8.06 3.42 0.28
CA LEU A 69 8.24 2.03 0.68
C LEU A 69 9.35 1.36 -0.15
N ALA A 70 9.30 1.49 -1.47
CA ALA A 70 10.30 0.93 -2.38
C ALA A 70 11.71 1.51 -2.13
N GLU A 71 11.80 2.80 -1.85
CA GLU A 71 13.05 3.47 -1.47
C GLU A 71 13.60 2.94 -0.15
N GLY A 72 12.74 2.85 0.88
CA GLY A 72 13.11 2.30 2.19
C GLY A 72 13.57 0.84 2.15
N LEU A 73 13.07 0.05 1.19
CA LEU A 73 13.49 -1.33 0.94
C LEU A 73 14.65 -1.44 -0.06
N GLY A 74 15.05 -0.36 -0.74
CA GLY A 74 16.07 -0.38 -1.79
C GLY A 74 15.63 -1.06 -3.09
N LEU A 75 14.31 -1.12 -3.37
CA LEU A 75 13.69 -1.89 -4.46
C LEU A 75 13.16 -0.98 -5.57
N ALA A 76 14.06 -0.35 -6.32
CA ALA A 76 13.76 0.67 -7.33
C ALA A 76 12.78 0.20 -8.43
N SER A 77 12.70 -1.10 -8.75
CA SER A 77 11.80 -1.64 -9.79
C SER A 77 10.31 -1.43 -9.49
N ALA A 78 9.92 -1.28 -8.22
CA ALA A 78 8.54 -1.00 -7.82
C ALA A 78 8.14 0.48 -8.01
N ARG A 79 9.10 1.35 -8.29
CA ARG A 79 8.90 2.77 -8.66
C ARG A 79 8.80 2.97 -10.18
N VAL A 80 8.79 1.87 -10.94
CA VAL A 80 8.70 1.86 -12.41
C VAL A 80 7.41 1.16 -12.81
N PRO A 81 6.60 1.76 -13.72
CA PRO A 81 5.39 1.13 -14.23
C PRO A 81 5.68 -0.21 -14.89
N VAL A 82 4.76 -1.16 -14.79
CA VAL A 82 4.92 -2.46 -15.48
C VAL A 82 4.99 -2.29 -17.00
N LEU A 83 4.33 -1.28 -17.54
CA LEU A 83 4.38 -0.95 -18.97
C LEU A 83 5.77 -0.49 -19.44
N GLU A 84 6.65 -0.13 -18.51
CA GLU A 84 8.06 0.21 -18.75
C GLU A 84 9.04 -0.85 -18.24
N GLY A 85 8.51 -2.03 -17.87
CA GLY A 85 9.32 -3.17 -17.43
C GLY A 85 9.61 -3.19 -15.91
N GLY A 86 8.93 -2.37 -15.13
CA GLY A 86 8.95 -2.39 -13.68
C GLY A 86 8.09 -3.48 -13.05
N THR A 87 7.88 -3.37 -11.74
CA THR A 87 7.07 -4.33 -10.96
C THR A 87 5.83 -3.71 -10.33
N ASN A 88 5.49 -2.49 -10.70
CA ASN A 88 4.25 -1.84 -10.30
C ASN A 88 3.17 -2.06 -11.36
N PHE A 89 2.14 -2.83 -11.00
CA PHE A 89 1.00 -3.19 -11.84
C PHE A 89 -0.24 -2.33 -11.57
N ALA A 90 -0.17 -1.33 -10.66
CA ALA A 90 -1.30 -0.49 -10.33
C ALA A 90 -1.68 0.43 -11.50
N PHE A 91 -2.99 0.64 -11.69
CA PHE A 91 -3.53 1.55 -12.69
C PHE A 91 -4.55 2.49 -12.05
N ALA A 92 -4.38 3.79 -12.23
CA ALA A 92 -5.32 4.78 -11.72
C ALA A 92 -6.74 4.52 -12.25
N GLY A 93 -7.73 4.60 -11.34
CA GLY A 93 -9.13 4.31 -11.63
C GLY A 93 -9.48 2.82 -11.63
N ALA A 94 -8.53 1.91 -11.37
CA ALA A 94 -8.82 0.49 -11.31
C ALA A 94 -9.83 0.16 -10.20
N THR A 95 -10.78 -0.71 -10.53
CA THR A 95 -11.71 -1.35 -9.60
C THR A 95 -11.33 -2.81 -9.39
N VAL A 96 -11.79 -3.41 -8.31
CA VAL A 96 -11.68 -4.86 -8.09
C VAL A 96 -12.74 -5.58 -8.94
N VAL A 97 -13.99 -5.13 -8.82
CA VAL A 97 -15.12 -5.67 -9.56
C VAL A 97 -15.27 -4.94 -10.90
N PRO A 98 -15.37 -5.67 -12.04
CA PRO A 98 -15.60 -5.03 -13.33
C PRO A 98 -16.87 -4.18 -13.36
N GLY A 99 -16.81 -3.08 -14.08
CA GLY A 99 -17.95 -2.17 -14.29
C GLY A 99 -18.15 -1.18 -13.14
N GLY A 100 -18.63 -0.02 -13.48
CA GLY A 100 -18.92 1.13 -12.63
C GLY A 100 -19.22 2.29 -13.56
N ALA A 101 -20.03 3.27 -13.13
CA ALA A 101 -20.52 4.34 -13.99
C ALA A 101 -19.39 5.17 -14.64
N ASP A 102 -18.24 5.28 -13.97
CA ASP A 102 -17.10 6.11 -14.38
C ASP A 102 -15.77 5.33 -14.41
N THR A 103 -15.83 4.00 -14.64
CA THR A 103 -14.61 3.18 -14.66
C THR A 103 -13.86 3.41 -15.98
N PRO A 104 -12.64 3.97 -15.95
CA PRO A 104 -11.82 4.07 -17.16
C PRO A 104 -11.47 2.67 -17.68
N PRO A 105 -11.17 2.50 -18.97
CA PRO A 105 -10.83 1.21 -19.56
C PRO A 105 -9.38 0.80 -19.18
N VAL A 106 -9.14 0.65 -17.88
CA VAL A 106 -7.86 0.20 -17.30
C VAL A 106 -8.02 -1.22 -16.75
N PRO A 107 -6.92 -1.98 -16.58
CA PRO A 107 -6.97 -3.29 -15.96
C PRO A 107 -7.53 -3.23 -14.54
N THR A 108 -8.53 -4.07 -14.23
CA THR A 108 -8.98 -4.27 -12.84
C THR A 108 -7.86 -4.87 -12.00
N LEU A 109 -7.96 -4.79 -10.66
CA LEU A 109 -6.99 -5.44 -9.77
C LEU A 109 -6.85 -6.93 -10.09
N GLN A 110 -7.96 -7.63 -10.38
CA GLN A 110 -7.95 -9.02 -10.81
C GLN A 110 -7.11 -9.22 -12.08
N ALA A 111 -7.27 -8.34 -13.08
CA ALA A 111 -6.51 -8.42 -14.32
C ALA A 111 -5.02 -8.11 -14.13
N GLN A 112 -4.68 -7.19 -13.23
CA GLN A 112 -3.29 -6.88 -12.85
C GLN A 112 -2.61 -8.10 -12.22
N ALA A 113 -3.25 -8.73 -11.22
CA ALA A 113 -2.75 -9.92 -10.54
C ALA A 113 -2.63 -11.10 -11.50
N GLU A 114 -3.61 -11.32 -12.40
CA GLU A 114 -3.57 -12.37 -13.40
C GLU A 114 -2.42 -12.15 -14.40
N ALA A 115 -2.18 -10.91 -14.84
CA ALA A 115 -1.04 -10.60 -15.71
C ALA A 115 0.30 -10.96 -15.05
N TYR A 116 0.45 -10.64 -13.76
CA TYR A 116 1.63 -11.03 -13.00
C TYR A 116 1.74 -12.55 -12.86
N ARG A 117 0.66 -13.23 -12.44
CA ARG A 117 0.61 -14.68 -12.29
C ARG A 117 0.99 -15.41 -13.58
N LEU A 118 0.46 -14.97 -14.72
CA LEU A 118 0.81 -15.51 -16.04
C LEU A 118 2.29 -15.30 -16.38
N SER A 119 2.87 -14.16 -16.01
CA SER A 119 4.30 -13.90 -16.19
C SER A 119 5.19 -14.86 -15.38
N ARG A 120 4.65 -15.47 -14.31
CA ARG A 120 5.32 -16.39 -13.40
C ARG A 120 4.94 -17.87 -13.62
N LEU A 121 4.14 -18.18 -14.62
CA LEU A 121 3.58 -19.51 -14.84
C LEU A 121 4.61 -20.66 -14.84
N PHE A 122 5.81 -20.40 -15.32
CA PHE A 122 6.87 -21.42 -15.41
C PHE A 122 7.93 -21.34 -14.30
N THR A 123 7.98 -20.24 -13.56
CA THR A 123 9.03 -20.00 -12.52
C THR A 123 8.46 -20.01 -11.12
N GLY A 124 7.15 -19.83 -10.96
CA GLY A 124 6.54 -19.48 -9.69
C GLY A 124 6.88 -18.06 -9.24
N ILE A 125 6.29 -17.63 -8.15
CA ILE A 125 6.64 -16.39 -7.46
C ILE A 125 7.85 -16.67 -6.57
N ASP A 126 8.85 -15.78 -6.62
CA ASP A 126 10.04 -15.89 -5.78
C ASP A 126 9.66 -15.68 -4.30
N PRO A 127 10.09 -16.56 -3.36
CA PRO A 127 9.74 -16.43 -1.95
C PRO A 127 10.27 -15.14 -1.29
N ASN A 128 11.26 -14.46 -1.88
CA ASN A 128 11.75 -13.16 -1.42
C ASN A 128 10.93 -11.99 -2.00
N THR A 129 9.73 -12.26 -2.53
CA THR A 129 8.83 -11.23 -3.07
C THR A 129 7.84 -10.76 -2.00
N LEU A 130 7.85 -9.47 -1.71
CA LEU A 130 6.74 -8.78 -1.02
C LEU A 130 5.70 -8.38 -2.06
N ILE A 131 4.44 -8.74 -1.83
CA ILE A 131 3.31 -8.38 -2.69
C ILE A 131 2.46 -7.36 -1.94
N ALA A 132 2.41 -6.12 -2.45
CA ALA A 132 1.58 -5.06 -1.89
C ALA A 132 0.27 -4.94 -2.68
N VAL A 133 -0.87 -4.93 -1.97
CA VAL A 133 -2.21 -4.81 -2.56
C VAL A 133 -2.98 -3.71 -1.84
N TRP A 134 -3.35 -2.66 -2.59
CA TRP A 134 -4.23 -1.59 -2.11
C TRP A 134 -5.20 -1.18 -3.20
N GLY A 135 -6.47 -1.54 -3.04
CA GLY A 135 -7.53 -1.19 -3.99
C GLY A 135 -8.91 -1.55 -3.45
N GLY A 136 -9.93 -0.96 -4.07
CA GLY A 136 -11.33 -1.07 -3.66
C GLY A 136 -11.98 0.30 -3.41
N ALA A 137 -11.20 1.38 -3.26
CA ALA A 137 -11.73 2.74 -3.10
C ALA A 137 -12.66 3.14 -4.27
N ASN A 138 -12.30 2.79 -5.49
CA ASN A 138 -13.12 3.04 -6.66
C ASN A 138 -14.41 2.22 -6.69
N ASP A 139 -14.41 1.03 -6.10
CA ASP A 139 -15.63 0.22 -5.93
C ASP A 139 -16.58 0.85 -4.91
N VAL A 140 -16.05 1.35 -3.78
CA VAL A 140 -16.86 2.07 -2.77
C VAL A 140 -17.44 3.36 -3.36
N ARG A 141 -16.65 4.15 -4.11
CA ARG A 141 -17.14 5.36 -4.80
C ARG A 141 -18.21 5.03 -5.83
N SER A 142 -18.04 3.95 -6.60
CA SER A 142 -19.04 3.49 -7.57
C SER A 142 -20.32 3.00 -6.90
N ALA A 143 -20.20 2.35 -5.75
CA ALA A 143 -21.34 1.93 -4.93
C ALA A 143 -22.09 3.14 -4.37
N LEU A 144 -21.37 4.14 -3.85
CA LEU A 144 -21.97 5.39 -3.36
C LEU A 144 -22.84 6.07 -4.41
N ALA A 145 -22.38 6.13 -5.67
CA ALA A 145 -23.13 6.74 -6.76
C ALA A 145 -24.51 6.10 -7.01
N THR A 146 -24.69 4.83 -6.68
CA THR A 146 -25.93 4.08 -6.84
C THR A 146 -26.68 3.83 -5.53
N HIS A 147 -26.06 4.07 -4.37
CA HIS A 147 -26.59 3.70 -3.06
C HIS A 147 -27.99 4.24 -2.78
N ARG A 148 -28.27 5.48 -3.16
CA ARG A 148 -29.61 6.10 -2.94
C ARG A 148 -30.74 5.50 -3.78
N THR A 149 -30.40 4.87 -4.91
CA THR A 149 -31.38 4.26 -5.82
C THR A 149 -31.51 2.77 -5.63
N ASP A 150 -30.42 2.10 -5.26
CA ASP A 150 -30.35 0.65 -4.99
C ASP A 150 -29.29 0.35 -3.91
N PRO A 151 -29.64 0.53 -2.63
CA PRO A 151 -28.72 0.24 -1.52
C PRO A 151 -28.20 -1.20 -1.52
N ALA A 152 -29.07 -2.15 -1.86
CA ALA A 152 -28.69 -3.57 -1.85
C ALA A 152 -27.64 -3.90 -2.92
N ALA A 153 -27.78 -3.34 -4.11
CA ALA A 153 -26.77 -3.50 -5.17
C ALA A 153 -25.45 -2.81 -4.79
N ALA A 154 -25.50 -1.63 -4.15
CA ALA A 154 -24.33 -0.91 -3.68
C ALA A 154 -23.55 -1.73 -2.63
N GLU A 155 -24.22 -2.24 -1.61
CA GLU A 155 -23.62 -3.08 -0.57
C GLU A 155 -23.06 -4.39 -1.17
N ALA A 156 -23.81 -5.03 -2.09
CA ALA A 156 -23.34 -6.24 -2.77
C ALA A 156 -22.07 -5.99 -3.57
N ARG A 157 -21.95 -4.84 -4.25
CA ARG A 157 -20.73 -4.45 -4.96
C ARG A 157 -19.53 -4.30 -4.01
N VAL A 158 -19.74 -3.63 -2.89
CA VAL A 158 -18.68 -3.41 -1.90
C VAL A 158 -18.18 -4.72 -1.30
N ARG A 159 -19.10 -5.63 -0.95
CA ARG A 159 -18.73 -6.98 -0.46
C ARG A 159 -17.99 -7.78 -1.54
N ALA A 160 -18.48 -7.75 -2.78
CA ALA A 160 -17.83 -8.44 -3.89
C ALA A 160 -16.43 -7.89 -4.18
N ALA A 161 -16.20 -6.59 -3.96
CA ALA A 161 -14.87 -6.01 -4.09
C ALA A 161 -13.92 -6.51 -2.98
N ALA A 162 -14.35 -6.54 -1.73
CA ALA A 162 -13.58 -7.09 -0.62
C ALA A 162 -13.27 -8.59 -0.84
N ASP A 163 -14.28 -9.39 -1.23
CA ASP A 163 -14.12 -10.81 -1.58
C ASP A 163 -13.14 -10.98 -2.74
N GLY A 164 -13.20 -10.08 -3.73
CA GLY A 164 -12.30 -10.08 -4.89
C GLY A 164 -10.85 -9.85 -4.50
N VAL A 165 -10.56 -8.96 -3.55
CA VAL A 165 -9.19 -8.79 -3.03
C VAL A 165 -8.72 -10.06 -2.33
N GLY A 166 -9.56 -10.68 -1.48
CA GLY A 166 -9.26 -11.96 -0.86
C GLY A 166 -8.95 -13.07 -1.90
N GLY A 167 -9.74 -13.12 -2.98
CA GLY A 167 -9.53 -14.04 -4.09
C GLY A 167 -8.19 -13.80 -4.81
N ILE A 168 -7.84 -12.54 -5.06
CA ILE A 168 -6.53 -12.16 -5.64
C ILE A 168 -5.37 -12.67 -4.77
N VAL A 169 -5.45 -12.43 -3.46
CA VAL A 169 -4.41 -12.89 -2.51
C VAL A 169 -4.29 -14.41 -2.54
N ARG A 170 -5.41 -15.14 -2.51
CA ARG A 170 -5.43 -16.62 -2.60
C ARG A 170 -4.79 -17.11 -3.90
N ASP A 171 -5.17 -16.56 -5.05
CA ASP A 171 -4.60 -16.93 -6.36
C ASP A 171 -3.08 -16.70 -6.42
N LEU A 172 -2.59 -15.64 -5.76
CA LEU A 172 -1.16 -15.34 -5.68
C LEU A 172 -0.43 -16.27 -4.69
N ILE A 173 -1.06 -16.67 -3.58
CA ILE A 173 -0.55 -17.70 -2.66
C ILE A 173 -0.42 -19.03 -3.40
N ASP A 174 -1.45 -19.45 -4.14
CA ASP A 174 -1.44 -20.68 -4.92
C ASP A 174 -0.36 -20.67 -6.02
N ALA A 175 0.04 -19.49 -6.49
CA ALA A 175 1.15 -19.30 -7.42
C ALA A 175 2.54 -19.24 -6.75
N GLY A 176 2.61 -19.37 -5.42
CA GLY A 176 3.84 -19.39 -4.63
C GLY A 176 4.20 -18.07 -3.94
N GLY A 177 3.28 -17.10 -3.90
CA GLY A 177 3.43 -15.91 -3.06
C GLY A 177 3.27 -16.27 -1.58
N ASP A 178 4.20 -15.82 -0.74
CA ASP A 178 4.20 -16.17 0.68
C ASP A 178 4.26 -14.96 1.62
N ARG A 179 4.40 -13.73 1.08
CA ARG A 179 4.45 -12.50 1.89
C ARG A 179 3.67 -11.37 1.24
N PHE A 180 2.72 -10.82 2.00
CA PHE A 180 1.78 -9.79 1.53
C PHE A 180 1.75 -8.59 2.47
N LEU A 181 1.69 -7.39 1.89
CA LEU A 181 1.32 -6.14 2.56
C LEU A 181 -0.06 -5.72 2.02
N LEU A 182 -1.07 -5.79 2.87
CA LEU A 182 -2.48 -5.66 2.51
C LEU A 182 -3.07 -4.44 3.20
N VAL A 183 -3.58 -3.49 2.42
CA VAL A 183 -4.06 -2.21 2.92
C VAL A 183 -5.58 -2.14 2.81
N ASN A 184 -6.25 -1.80 3.91
CA ASN A 184 -7.69 -1.56 3.92
C ASN A 184 -8.03 -0.19 3.31
N GLN A 185 -9.33 0.19 3.25
CA GLN A 185 -9.73 1.47 2.68
C GLN A 185 -9.76 2.57 3.73
N PRO A 186 -9.21 3.77 3.41
CA PRO A 186 -9.43 4.96 4.22
C PRO A 186 -10.91 5.36 4.19
N ASP A 187 -11.35 6.22 5.11
CA ASP A 187 -12.72 6.73 5.10
C ASP A 187 -13.03 7.51 3.81
N ILE A 188 -13.73 6.87 2.88
CA ILE A 188 -14.14 7.50 1.62
C ILE A 188 -15.10 8.69 1.85
N GLY A 189 -15.78 8.72 2.99
CA GLY A 189 -16.60 9.87 3.41
C GLY A 189 -15.78 11.13 3.71
N ALA A 190 -14.49 10.97 4.05
CA ALA A 190 -13.59 12.09 4.31
C ALA A 190 -13.11 12.80 3.03
N LEU A 191 -13.23 12.18 1.85
CA LEU A 191 -12.77 12.74 0.59
C LEU A 191 -13.47 14.07 0.28
N PRO A 192 -12.74 15.11 -0.20
CA PRO A 192 -13.33 16.40 -0.58
C PRO A 192 -14.51 16.27 -1.56
N ALA A 193 -14.41 15.39 -2.57
CA ALA A 193 -15.49 15.13 -3.53
C ALA A 193 -16.76 14.57 -2.89
N VAL A 194 -16.65 13.80 -1.81
CA VAL A 194 -17.80 13.24 -1.08
C VAL A 194 -18.38 14.28 -0.12
N ARG A 195 -17.52 15.00 0.60
CA ARG A 195 -17.91 16.11 1.49
C ARG A 195 -18.71 17.19 0.74
N ALA A 196 -18.31 17.51 -0.48
CA ALA A 196 -19.02 18.46 -1.35
C ALA A 196 -20.46 18.03 -1.69
N GLN A 197 -20.80 16.74 -1.56
CA GLN A 197 -22.16 16.22 -1.77
C GLN A 197 -23.07 16.33 -0.53
N GLY A 198 -22.49 16.74 0.62
CA GLY A 198 -23.20 16.96 1.88
C GLY A 198 -23.12 15.80 2.86
N GLU A 199 -23.57 16.05 4.08
CA GLU A 199 -23.41 15.18 5.26
C GLU A 199 -23.96 13.76 5.03
N GLN A 200 -25.12 13.66 4.36
CA GLN A 200 -25.69 12.34 4.05
C GLN A 200 -24.76 11.49 3.17
N ALA A 201 -24.09 12.08 2.18
CA ALA A 201 -23.15 11.35 1.33
C ALA A 201 -21.90 10.90 2.12
N VAL A 202 -21.45 11.72 3.07
CA VAL A 202 -20.36 11.38 3.98
C VAL A 202 -20.70 10.15 4.82
N GLU A 203 -21.89 10.13 5.45
CA GLU A 203 -22.36 9.01 6.27
C GLU A 203 -22.54 7.73 5.44
N GLU A 204 -23.16 7.84 4.24
CA GLU A 204 -23.33 6.73 3.32
C GLU A 204 -21.98 6.14 2.87
N ALA A 205 -21.02 6.99 2.49
CA ALA A 205 -19.69 6.55 2.07
C ALA A 205 -18.90 5.91 3.22
N ARG A 206 -18.94 6.50 4.43
CA ARG A 206 -18.31 5.93 5.62
C ARG A 206 -18.88 4.56 5.96
N SER A 207 -20.21 4.39 5.86
CA SER A 207 -20.88 3.11 6.07
C SER A 207 -20.43 2.05 5.04
N LEU A 208 -20.37 2.41 3.76
CA LEU A 208 -19.90 1.52 2.70
C LEU A 208 -18.41 1.17 2.87
N THR A 209 -17.58 2.12 3.29
CA THR A 209 -16.17 1.86 3.61
C THR A 209 -16.03 0.88 4.77
N GLY A 210 -16.80 1.09 5.85
CA GLY A 210 -16.83 0.15 6.98
C GLY A 210 -17.23 -1.26 6.56
N LEU A 211 -18.23 -1.37 5.68
CA LEU A 211 -18.67 -2.64 5.11
C LEU A 211 -17.57 -3.35 4.30
N PHE A 212 -16.80 -2.58 3.50
CA PHE A 212 -15.64 -3.12 2.77
C PHE A 212 -14.60 -3.63 3.75
N ASN A 213 -14.18 -2.79 4.71
CA ASN A 213 -13.11 -3.12 5.65
C ASN A 213 -13.46 -4.32 6.53
N GLU A 214 -14.72 -4.44 6.97
CA GLU A 214 -15.20 -5.62 7.71
C GLU A 214 -15.12 -6.89 6.84
N ALA A 215 -15.64 -6.85 5.62
CA ALA A 215 -15.60 -7.99 4.70
C ALA A 215 -14.14 -8.37 4.34
N PHE A 216 -13.29 -7.37 4.10
CA PHE A 216 -11.87 -7.56 3.85
C PHE A 216 -11.16 -8.24 5.03
N ALA A 217 -11.39 -7.78 6.25
CA ALA A 217 -10.82 -8.41 7.45
C ALA A 217 -11.27 -9.88 7.61
N GLN A 218 -12.52 -10.20 7.26
CA GLN A 218 -13.03 -11.59 7.26
C GLN A 218 -12.30 -12.46 6.23
N GLN A 219 -12.03 -11.93 5.03
CA GLN A 219 -11.25 -12.65 4.02
C GLN A 219 -9.81 -12.90 4.50
N LEU A 220 -9.16 -11.90 5.11
CA LEU A 220 -7.81 -12.06 5.64
C LEU A 220 -7.74 -13.09 6.77
N ALA A 221 -8.71 -13.08 7.71
CA ALA A 221 -8.78 -14.08 8.77
C ALA A 221 -8.91 -15.51 8.20
N THR A 222 -9.73 -15.70 7.15
CA THR A 222 -9.86 -17.00 6.48
C THR A 222 -8.56 -17.42 5.78
N LEU A 223 -7.85 -16.47 5.14
CA LEU A 223 -6.57 -16.75 4.49
C LEU A 223 -5.48 -17.12 5.51
N ASP A 224 -5.43 -16.44 6.65
CA ASP A 224 -4.48 -16.69 7.73
C ASP A 224 -4.69 -18.09 8.36
N GLU A 225 -5.96 -18.52 8.51
CA GLU A 225 -6.28 -19.87 8.99
C GLU A 225 -5.94 -20.97 7.96
N ASP A 226 -6.13 -20.70 6.67
CA ASP A 226 -6.04 -21.69 5.59
C ASP A 226 -4.64 -21.83 5.01
N THR A 227 -3.74 -20.86 5.22
CA THR A 227 -2.43 -20.79 4.54
C THR A 227 -1.29 -20.52 5.52
N ALA A 228 -0.05 -20.70 5.06
CA ALA A 228 1.15 -20.33 5.81
C ALA A 228 1.77 -19.02 5.32
N ALA A 229 1.07 -18.28 4.47
CA ALA A 229 1.53 -16.99 3.96
C ALA A 229 1.55 -15.93 5.07
N GLU A 230 2.54 -15.08 5.05
CA GLU A 230 2.66 -13.94 5.98
C GLU A 230 1.77 -12.79 5.46
N LEU A 231 0.67 -12.50 6.17
CA LEU A 231 -0.27 -11.44 5.84
C LEU A 231 -0.03 -10.25 6.77
N ILE A 232 0.64 -9.22 6.27
CA ILE A 232 0.92 -7.98 6.98
C ILE A 232 -0.14 -6.97 6.59
N THR A 233 -0.81 -6.36 7.57
CA THR A 233 -1.89 -5.40 7.31
C THR A 233 -1.47 -3.98 7.66
N LEU A 234 -1.92 -3.02 6.85
CA LEU A 234 -1.84 -1.59 7.13
C LEU A 234 -3.27 -1.03 7.22
N ASP A 235 -3.59 -0.43 8.36
CA ASP A 235 -4.91 0.19 8.59
C ASP A 235 -4.93 1.63 8.08
N ALA A 236 -5.27 1.81 6.80
CA ALA A 236 -5.40 3.12 6.19
C ALA A 236 -6.62 3.90 6.72
N PHE A 237 -7.65 3.21 7.25
CA PHE A 237 -8.78 3.89 7.85
C PHE A 237 -8.35 4.63 9.11
N GLU A 238 -7.68 3.95 10.03
CA GLU A 238 -7.16 4.56 11.26
C GLU A 238 -6.09 5.61 10.96
N LEU A 239 -5.19 5.34 10.02
CA LEU A 239 -4.16 6.28 9.61
C LEU A 239 -4.75 7.61 9.13
N PHE A 240 -5.76 7.58 8.26
CA PHE A 240 -6.39 8.80 7.74
C PHE A 240 -7.23 9.51 8.80
N GLU A 241 -7.87 8.79 9.75
CA GLU A 241 -8.51 9.42 10.91
C GLU A 241 -7.48 10.17 11.75
N GLN A 242 -6.33 9.58 12.03
CA GLN A 242 -5.24 10.22 12.77
C GLN A 242 -4.69 11.45 12.03
N LEU A 243 -4.45 11.36 10.71
CA LEU A 243 -3.97 12.49 9.90
C LEU A 243 -5.00 13.63 9.81
N SER A 244 -6.27 13.33 10.03
CA SER A 244 -7.35 14.31 10.04
C SER A 244 -7.54 15.00 11.41
N ASP A 245 -6.91 14.47 12.47
CA ASP A 245 -6.96 15.05 13.82
C ASP A 245 -5.87 16.14 13.98
N PRO A 246 -6.23 17.40 14.24
CA PRO A 246 -5.26 18.49 14.43
C PRO A 246 -4.27 18.27 15.59
N GLY A 247 -4.55 17.31 16.49
CA GLY A 247 -3.68 16.94 17.61
C GLY A 247 -2.59 15.95 17.27
N THR A 248 -2.60 15.35 16.09
CA THR A 248 -1.68 14.30 15.68
C THR A 248 -0.42 14.87 15.01
N VAL A 249 0.69 14.16 15.07
CA VAL A 249 1.94 14.53 14.38
C VAL A 249 2.26 13.46 13.34
N PRO A 250 2.49 13.84 12.06
CA PRO A 250 2.45 15.21 11.53
C PRO A 250 1.01 15.72 11.36
N SER A 251 0.74 16.96 11.77
CA SER A 251 -0.55 17.60 11.57
C SER A 251 -0.64 18.27 10.20
N PHE A 252 -1.85 18.29 9.63
CA PHE A 252 -2.19 19.07 8.46
C PHE A 252 -3.09 20.24 8.90
N ASP A 253 -2.86 21.42 8.36
CA ASP A 253 -3.66 22.61 8.69
C ASP A 253 -5.02 22.56 7.96
N ASN A 254 -5.07 21.89 6.80
CA ASN A 254 -6.29 21.65 6.03
C ASN A 254 -6.46 20.15 5.73
N THR A 255 -7.46 19.54 6.37
CA THR A 255 -7.79 18.12 6.23
C THR A 255 -9.10 17.88 5.47
N THR A 256 -9.68 18.93 4.89
CA THR A 256 -11.02 18.88 4.30
C THR A 256 -11.12 19.36 2.85
N ASP A 257 -10.32 20.36 2.49
CA ASP A 257 -10.35 20.95 1.15
C ASP A 257 -9.18 20.44 0.31
N PRO A 258 -9.37 20.29 -1.02
CA PRO A 258 -8.27 19.92 -1.90
C PRO A 258 -7.32 21.12 -2.11
N CYS A 259 -6.02 20.83 -2.26
CA CYS A 259 -5.05 21.85 -2.65
C CYS A 259 -5.24 22.30 -4.10
N VAL A 260 -5.64 21.38 -4.99
CA VAL A 260 -5.99 21.69 -6.38
C VAL A 260 -7.50 21.59 -6.58
N ALA A 261 -8.13 22.73 -6.93
CA ALA A 261 -9.56 22.82 -7.24
C ALA A 261 -9.75 23.56 -8.57
N GLY A 262 -10.04 22.82 -9.63
CA GLY A 262 -10.14 23.37 -10.99
C GLY A 262 -8.80 23.97 -11.46
N SER A 263 -8.76 25.29 -11.69
CA SER A 263 -7.54 26.03 -12.08
C SER A 263 -6.80 26.67 -10.91
N THR A 264 -7.27 26.46 -9.68
CA THR A 264 -6.69 27.07 -8.47
C THR A 264 -5.87 26.02 -7.73
N MET A 265 -4.69 26.42 -7.27
CA MET A 265 -3.81 25.61 -6.45
C MET A 265 -3.53 26.35 -5.13
N CYS A 266 -3.46 25.64 -4.01
CA CYS A 266 -3.11 26.19 -2.72
C CYS A 266 -1.67 26.75 -2.74
N ALA A 267 -1.35 27.59 -1.77
CA ALA A 267 -0.01 28.20 -1.66
C ALA A 267 1.02 27.21 -1.10
N ASP A 268 0.62 26.34 -0.19
CA ASP A 268 1.47 25.35 0.45
C ASP A 268 0.77 23.98 0.46
N PRO A 269 1.14 23.08 -0.47
CA PRO A 269 0.59 21.73 -0.52
C PRO A 269 0.89 20.88 0.73
N ASP A 270 1.97 21.15 1.45
CA ASP A 270 2.36 20.37 2.62
C ASP A 270 1.47 20.66 3.85
N GLU A 271 0.70 21.75 3.82
CA GLU A 271 -0.33 22.03 4.83
C GLU A 271 -1.65 21.28 4.56
N HIS A 272 -1.84 20.71 3.37
CA HIS A 272 -3.06 20.01 2.97
C HIS A 272 -2.91 18.49 3.07
N LEU A 273 -3.96 17.80 3.57
CA LEU A 273 -4.05 16.34 3.54
C LEU A 273 -4.33 15.84 2.10
N PHE A 274 -5.20 16.55 1.36
CA PHE A 274 -5.62 16.18 0.03
C PHE A 274 -4.98 17.07 -1.05
N TRP A 275 -4.41 16.42 -2.08
CA TRP A 275 -3.91 17.09 -3.26
C TRP A 275 -5.06 17.59 -4.15
N ASP A 276 -6.00 16.69 -4.46
CA ASP A 276 -7.20 16.97 -5.23
C ASP A 276 -8.47 16.49 -4.49
N GLU A 277 -9.57 16.36 -5.21
CA GLU A 277 -10.86 15.95 -4.65
C GLU A 277 -10.89 14.51 -4.09
N ALA A 278 -9.84 13.69 -4.35
CA ALA A 278 -9.81 12.26 -4.00
C ALA A 278 -8.45 11.76 -3.52
N HIS A 279 -7.35 12.42 -3.88
CA HIS A 279 -6.01 11.90 -3.68
C HIS A 279 -5.24 12.66 -2.60
N PRO A 280 -4.46 11.97 -1.75
CA PRO A 280 -3.61 12.61 -0.75
C PRO A 280 -2.45 13.38 -1.36
N THR A 281 -1.90 14.32 -0.59
CA THR A 281 -0.62 14.97 -0.92
C THR A 281 0.55 14.01 -0.76
N ALA A 282 1.69 14.36 -1.36
CA ALA A 282 2.95 13.61 -1.19
C ALA A 282 3.37 13.52 0.27
N ARG A 283 3.09 14.54 1.09
CA ARG A 283 3.35 14.52 2.53
C ARG A 283 2.51 13.46 3.25
N ALA A 284 1.24 13.32 2.90
CA ALA A 284 0.39 12.26 3.45
C ALA A 284 0.86 10.88 2.98
N HIS A 285 1.25 10.74 1.72
CA HIS A 285 1.85 9.51 1.20
C HIS A 285 3.17 9.15 1.90
N ALA A 286 4.00 10.13 2.27
CA ALA A 286 5.23 9.86 3.01
C ALA A 286 4.96 9.22 4.39
N VAL A 287 3.92 9.69 5.10
CA VAL A 287 3.48 9.04 6.35
C VAL A 287 3.02 7.62 6.10
N GLY A 288 2.21 7.37 5.06
CA GLY A 288 1.78 6.02 4.70
C GLY A 288 2.96 5.09 4.37
N ALA A 289 4.04 5.61 3.78
CA ALA A 289 5.26 4.85 3.53
C ALA A 289 6.00 4.47 4.83
N GLU A 290 6.08 5.39 5.79
CA GLU A 290 6.69 5.14 7.11
C GLU A 290 5.90 4.08 7.87
N GLU A 291 4.57 4.19 7.93
CA GLU A 291 3.70 3.20 8.56
C GLU A 291 3.81 1.81 7.90
N ALA A 292 3.90 1.74 6.57
CA ALA A 292 4.11 0.49 5.86
C ALA A 292 5.47 -0.15 6.21
N LEU A 293 6.54 0.64 6.32
CA LEU A 293 7.85 0.17 6.75
C LEU A 293 7.84 -0.31 8.21
N ASP A 294 7.09 0.37 9.08
CA ASP A 294 6.97 -0.01 10.48
C ASP A 294 6.12 -1.28 10.66
N ALA A 295 5.06 -1.46 9.87
CA ALA A 295 4.31 -2.70 9.81
C ALA A 295 5.19 -3.89 9.42
N LEU A 296 6.03 -3.74 8.39
CA LEU A 296 6.99 -4.76 7.96
C LEU A 296 8.04 -5.07 9.04
N ARG A 297 8.55 -4.05 9.74
CA ARG A 297 9.51 -4.23 10.86
C ARG A 297 8.87 -4.96 12.04
N SER A 298 7.61 -4.67 12.33
CA SER A 298 6.86 -5.26 13.44
C SER A 298 6.53 -6.73 13.19
N ALA A 299 6.21 -7.10 11.96
CA ALA A 299 5.98 -8.48 11.54
C ALA A 299 7.27 -9.30 11.54
N ASN A 300 8.43 -8.68 11.26
CA ASN A 300 9.74 -9.33 11.23
C ASN A 300 10.70 -8.64 12.21
N PRO A 301 10.72 -9.02 13.51
CA PRO A 301 11.60 -8.42 14.51
C PRO A 301 13.10 -8.70 14.29
N HIS A 302 13.47 -9.56 13.33
CA HIS A 302 14.82 -9.64 12.81
C HIS A 302 15.01 -8.58 11.74
N PRO A 303 16.16 -7.85 11.73
CA PRO A 303 16.31 -6.70 10.86
C PRO A 303 16.05 -7.10 9.42
N VAL A 304 14.98 -6.56 8.82
CA VAL A 304 14.92 -6.41 7.36
C VAL A 304 16.21 -5.68 7.02
N ALA A 305 17.12 -6.34 6.31
CA ALA A 305 18.35 -5.69 5.88
C ALA A 305 17.93 -4.62 4.88
N LEU A 306 17.65 -3.41 5.38
CA LEU A 306 17.47 -2.24 4.56
C LEU A 306 18.77 -2.09 3.79
N ALA A 307 18.70 -2.06 2.46
CA ALA A 307 19.86 -1.73 1.67
C ALA A 307 20.39 -0.39 2.17
N SER A 308 21.59 -0.37 2.71
CA SER A 308 22.23 0.90 3.06
C SER A 308 22.21 1.78 1.82
N PRO A 309 21.77 3.04 1.90
CA PRO A 309 21.78 3.92 0.75
C PRO A 309 23.23 3.96 0.22
N ALA A 310 23.44 3.44 -0.97
CA ALA A 310 24.72 3.48 -1.64
C ALA A 310 25.03 4.94 -1.92
N GLY A 311 25.96 5.54 -1.16
CA GLY A 311 26.54 6.85 -1.47
C GLY A 311 26.40 7.96 -0.43
N ALA A 312 26.52 7.68 0.86
CA ALA A 312 26.99 8.73 1.76
C ALA A 312 28.49 8.94 1.52
N VAL A 313 28.83 9.91 0.67
CA VAL A 313 30.20 10.41 0.54
C VAL A 313 30.58 11.01 1.90
N PRO A 314 31.64 10.54 2.59
CA PRO A 314 32.08 11.18 3.81
C PRO A 314 32.58 12.59 3.47
N SER A 315 31.94 13.62 3.98
CA SER A 315 32.45 14.97 3.98
C SER A 315 33.73 14.99 4.79
N ALA A 316 34.86 14.96 4.10
CA ALA A 316 36.15 15.26 4.69
C ALA A 316 36.19 16.77 5.01
N VAL A 317 35.94 17.10 6.28
CA VAL A 317 36.24 18.42 6.82
C VAL A 317 37.75 18.49 7.00
N THR A 318 38.45 19.06 6.04
CA THR A 318 39.84 19.46 6.18
C THR A 318 39.87 20.84 6.81
N SER A 319 40.04 20.89 8.13
CA SER A 319 40.45 22.12 8.83
C SER A 319 41.96 22.30 8.61
N ALA A 320 42.34 23.17 7.69
CA ALA A 320 43.66 23.72 7.64
C ALA A 320 43.64 25.09 8.32
N VAL A 321 44.07 25.12 9.54
CA VAL A 321 44.49 26.37 10.23
C VAL A 321 45.92 26.62 9.80
N ALA A 322 46.15 27.72 9.09
CA ALA A 322 47.45 28.28 8.91
C ALA A 322 47.51 29.60 9.70
N GLU A 323 48.37 29.68 10.71
CA GLU A 323 48.78 30.90 11.36
C GLU A 323 50.00 31.54 10.70
N PRO A 324 50.15 32.86 10.83
CA PRO A 324 51.11 33.64 10.06
C PRO A 324 52.44 33.82 10.80
N ALA A 325 53.50 34.02 10.01
CA ALA A 325 54.70 34.73 10.42
C ALA A 325 54.76 36.11 9.78
#